data_c0d5ef16f741153e2a3650ac2caeafb4
#
_entry.id   c0d5ef16f741153e2a3650ac2caeafb4
#
_cell.length_a   1.000
_cell.length_b   1.000
_cell.length_c   1.000
_cell.angle_alpha   90.00
_cell.angle_beta   90.00
_cell.angle_gamma   90.00
#
_symmetry.space_group_name_H-M   'P 1'
#
loop_
_entity.id
_entity.type
_entity.pdbx_description
1 polymer ?
#
loop_
_entity_poly.entity_id
_entity_poly.type
_entity_poly.pdbx_seq_one_letter_code
_entity_poly.pdbx_strand_id
1 'polypeptide(L)'
;MLLGLLLRYIPVQSSFSLNYKFLLHAHSHVAFLGWIFMALFALILKVFLNTTPFQSPKYRTQYWISQLSVTGMLIFFPIQGYALFSILFSTLHILVSWWFSYSLLNDFKANKLIKDRFPISVKFIKASLLFLILSSAGPFALGAFMAKGLSSHPVYDLSIYFYLHFQYNGWFAFALIGIIIAIYESKLSVKNTKSLHYFFWLMFLSCIPGYLLSTLYLNPARPVFLVALASALAQIAAIFFARKALHDIKPVARNSALAAFMIRLAFACFIGKVVLQSGSVFIPHLLIRNFIIGYLHLTLIGFISFALLSLFVYYSWLKESNLFNLSIILIIIGFAGSEIVIFGQGLLPFFGMHIPYYLPVLFAVSALMPIGIALILLDRLREKPSSAASGT
;
A
#
# COMPACT_ATOMS: atom_id res chain seq x y z
N MET A 1 8.10 -6.08 8.39
CA MET A 1 8.87 -5.15 9.24
C MET A 1 10.31 -5.61 9.51
N LEU A 2 10.58 -6.85 9.97
CA LEU A 2 11.94 -7.34 10.26
C LEU A 2 12.91 -7.22 9.06
N LEU A 3 12.48 -7.61 7.85
CA LEU A 3 13.28 -7.42 6.63
C LEU A 3 13.66 -5.95 6.38
N GLY A 4 12.75 -5.02 6.64
CA GLY A 4 13.03 -3.59 6.52
C GLY A 4 14.01 -3.08 7.56
N LEU A 5 13.95 -3.60 8.79
CA LEU A 5 14.92 -3.29 9.84
C LEU A 5 16.30 -3.85 9.47
N LEU A 6 16.37 -5.07 8.94
CA LEU A 6 17.62 -5.70 8.49
C LEU A 6 18.27 -4.89 7.35
N LEU A 7 17.49 -4.38 6.40
CA LEU A 7 18.00 -3.48 5.34
C LEU A 7 18.61 -2.18 5.89
N ARG A 8 18.14 -1.70 7.04
CA ARG A 8 18.70 -0.53 7.72
C ARG A 8 19.91 -0.87 8.59
N TYR A 9 20.02 -2.12 9.02
CA TYR A 9 21.17 -2.61 9.80
C TYR A 9 22.41 -2.87 8.95
N ILE A 10 22.25 -3.45 7.76
CA ILE A 10 23.37 -3.78 6.84
C ILE A 10 24.31 -2.60 6.62
N PRO A 11 23.86 -1.37 6.32
CA PRO A 11 24.77 -0.22 6.15
C PRO A 11 25.44 0.25 7.45
N VAL A 12 24.93 -0.12 8.61
CA VAL A 12 25.53 0.21 9.93
C VAL A 12 26.67 -0.76 10.26
N GLN A 13 26.53 -2.04 9.85
CA GLN A 13 27.47 -3.12 10.16
C GLN A 13 28.07 -3.69 8.87
N SER A 14 29.26 -3.25 8.51
CA SER A 14 29.94 -3.59 7.24
C SER A 14 30.34 -5.07 7.10
N SER A 15 30.34 -5.84 8.19
CA SER A 15 30.71 -7.27 8.21
C SER A 15 29.56 -8.21 7.75
N PHE A 16 28.38 -7.69 7.41
CA PHE A 16 27.24 -8.51 7.01
C PHE A 16 27.34 -8.93 5.54
N SER A 17 27.40 -10.23 5.27
CA SER A 17 27.61 -10.79 3.93
C SER A 17 26.34 -10.93 3.07
N LEU A 18 25.18 -10.45 3.55
CA LEU A 18 23.93 -10.56 2.80
C LEU A 18 23.86 -9.59 1.62
N ASN A 19 23.35 -10.06 0.48
CA ASN A 19 23.14 -9.22 -0.67
C ASN A 19 21.97 -8.25 -0.43
N TYR A 20 22.29 -6.96 -0.25
CA TYR A 20 21.31 -5.89 0.01
C TYR A 20 20.18 -5.85 -1.03
N LYS A 21 20.50 -5.97 -2.32
CA LYS A 21 19.51 -5.91 -3.42
C LYS A 21 18.54 -7.10 -3.35
N PHE A 22 19.02 -8.29 -3.05
CA PHE A 22 18.20 -9.49 -2.92
C PHE A 22 17.23 -9.38 -1.73
N LEU A 23 17.73 -8.89 -0.61
CA LEU A 23 16.91 -8.65 0.57
C LEU A 23 15.87 -7.54 0.36
N LEU A 24 16.21 -6.48 -0.40
CA LEU A 24 15.29 -5.42 -0.78
C LEU A 24 14.13 -5.96 -1.62
N HIS A 25 14.40 -6.88 -2.56
CA HIS A 25 13.33 -7.54 -3.33
C HIS A 25 12.43 -8.38 -2.43
N ALA A 26 12.99 -9.19 -1.53
CA ALA A 26 12.19 -9.95 -0.55
C ALA A 26 11.30 -9.02 0.30
N HIS A 27 11.88 -7.93 0.84
CA HIS A 27 11.17 -6.95 1.65
C HIS A 27 9.98 -6.35 0.90
N SER A 28 10.20 -5.86 -0.32
CA SER A 28 9.15 -5.20 -1.10
C SER A 28 8.02 -6.16 -1.49
N HIS A 29 8.34 -7.38 -1.95
CA HIS A 29 7.32 -8.36 -2.32
C HIS A 29 6.50 -8.82 -1.11
N VAL A 30 7.12 -9.10 0.03
CA VAL A 30 6.40 -9.48 1.26
C VAL A 30 5.54 -8.33 1.79
N ALA A 31 6.03 -7.09 1.73
CA ALA A 31 5.24 -5.93 2.17
C ALA A 31 4.02 -5.69 1.27
N PHE A 32 4.17 -5.76 -0.05
CA PHE A 32 3.09 -5.50 -0.99
C PHE A 32 2.10 -6.66 -1.07
N LEU A 33 2.62 -7.86 -1.27
CA LEU A 33 1.83 -9.03 -1.65
C LEU A 33 1.43 -9.87 -0.43
N GLY A 34 2.31 -9.93 0.60
CA GLY A 34 2.03 -10.63 1.85
C GLY A 34 1.20 -9.83 2.84
N TRP A 35 1.44 -8.52 2.97
CA TRP A 35 0.70 -7.68 3.92
C TRP A 35 -0.48 -6.97 3.26
N ILE A 36 -0.22 -6.03 2.35
CA ILE A 36 -1.27 -5.12 1.85
C ILE A 36 -2.29 -5.87 0.99
N PHE A 37 -1.83 -6.68 0.02
CA PHE A 37 -2.72 -7.45 -0.84
C PHE A 37 -3.63 -8.37 -0.02
N MET A 38 -3.07 -9.13 0.94
CA MET A 38 -3.85 -10.07 1.75
C MET A 38 -4.84 -9.37 2.68
N ALA A 39 -4.48 -8.21 3.24
CA ALA A 39 -5.38 -7.40 4.05
C ALA A 39 -6.56 -6.87 3.22
N LEU A 40 -6.28 -6.31 2.04
CA LEU A 40 -7.32 -5.84 1.12
C LEU A 40 -8.20 -6.98 0.60
N PHE A 41 -7.60 -8.13 0.24
CA PHE A 41 -8.32 -9.34 -0.14
C PHE A 41 -9.37 -9.72 0.91
N ALA A 42 -8.96 -9.83 2.17
CA ALA A 42 -9.85 -10.20 3.26
C ALA A 42 -10.93 -9.13 3.54
N LEU A 43 -10.56 -7.84 3.55
CA LEU A 43 -11.50 -6.74 3.75
C LEU A 43 -12.53 -6.62 2.61
N ILE A 44 -12.13 -6.78 1.36
CA ILE A 44 -13.06 -6.76 0.22
C ILE A 44 -14.11 -7.87 0.37
N LEU A 45 -13.70 -9.09 0.70
CA LEU A 45 -14.63 -10.20 0.91
C LEU A 45 -15.59 -9.89 2.08
N LYS A 46 -15.07 -9.36 3.19
CA LYS A 46 -15.89 -8.99 4.35
C LYS A 46 -16.90 -7.91 4.04
N VAL A 47 -16.48 -6.85 3.35
CA VAL A 47 -17.30 -5.65 3.14
C VAL A 47 -18.37 -5.87 2.06
N PHE A 48 -17.98 -6.47 0.94
CA PHE A 48 -18.86 -6.57 -0.24
C PHE A 48 -19.61 -7.88 -0.33
N LEU A 49 -19.03 -8.99 0.13
CA LEU A 49 -19.63 -10.31 0.06
C LEU A 49 -20.09 -10.84 1.42
N ASN A 50 -19.80 -10.12 2.51
CA ASN A 50 -20.06 -10.53 3.89
C ASN A 50 -19.55 -11.96 4.19
N THR A 51 -18.37 -12.30 3.66
CA THR A 51 -17.75 -13.62 3.81
C THR A 51 -16.29 -13.47 4.22
N THR A 52 -15.65 -14.59 4.55
CA THR A 52 -14.21 -14.69 4.78
C THR A 52 -13.57 -15.62 3.75
N PRO A 53 -12.23 -15.57 3.58
CA PRO A 53 -11.54 -16.52 2.70
C PRO A 53 -11.87 -17.97 3.05
N PHE A 54 -12.07 -18.28 4.33
CA PHE A 54 -12.27 -19.66 4.80
C PHE A 54 -13.70 -20.18 4.63
N GLN A 55 -14.68 -19.31 4.47
CA GLN A 55 -16.09 -19.67 4.26
C GLN A 55 -16.43 -20.01 2.81
N SER A 56 -15.58 -19.62 1.85
CA SER A 56 -15.78 -19.90 0.42
C SER A 56 -14.64 -20.74 -0.12
N PRO A 57 -14.88 -21.95 -0.67
CA PRO A 57 -13.83 -22.82 -1.19
C PRO A 57 -12.93 -22.14 -2.22
N LYS A 58 -13.51 -21.37 -3.17
CA LYS A 58 -12.73 -20.68 -4.21
C LYS A 58 -11.79 -19.63 -3.62
N TYR A 59 -12.25 -18.83 -2.65
CA TYR A 59 -11.42 -17.79 -2.00
C TYR A 59 -10.41 -18.39 -1.02
N ARG A 60 -10.74 -19.53 -0.40
CA ARG A 60 -9.82 -20.30 0.44
C ARG A 60 -8.63 -20.82 -0.37
N THR A 61 -8.89 -21.39 -1.55
CA THR A 61 -7.82 -21.85 -2.44
C THR A 61 -6.95 -20.68 -2.90
N GLN A 62 -7.54 -19.57 -3.34
CA GLN A 62 -6.81 -18.36 -3.74
C GLN A 62 -5.96 -17.80 -2.58
N TYR A 63 -6.50 -17.80 -1.36
CA TYR A 63 -5.78 -17.39 -0.16
C TYR A 63 -4.52 -18.26 0.05
N TRP A 64 -4.66 -19.56 0.04
CA TRP A 64 -3.52 -20.45 0.30
C TRP A 64 -2.46 -20.44 -0.81
N ILE A 65 -2.87 -20.33 -2.08
CA ILE A 65 -1.92 -20.17 -3.18
C ILE A 65 -1.18 -18.82 -3.07
N SER A 66 -1.87 -17.76 -2.67
CA SER A 66 -1.22 -16.46 -2.42
C SER A 66 -0.20 -16.55 -1.28
N GLN A 67 -0.55 -17.23 -0.16
CA GLN A 67 0.39 -17.44 0.96
C GLN A 67 1.61 -18.27 0.54
N LEU A 68 1.40 -19.33 -0.22
CA LEU A 68 2.48 -20.14 -0.79
C LEU A 68 3.41 -19.30 -1.67
N SER A 69 2.83 -18.47 -2.54
CA SER A 69 3.60 -17.57 -3.42
C SER A 69 4.46 -16.60 -2.61
N VAL A 70 3.88 -15.94 -1.60
CA VAL A 70 4.58 -14.98 -0.74
C VAL A 70 5.67 -15.66 0.08
N THR A 71 5.40 -16.86 0.62
CA THR A 71 6.40 -17.65 1.36
C THR A 71 7.55 -18.06 0.46
N GLY A 72 7.26 -18.49 -0.76
CA GLY A 72 8.30 -18.78 -1.76
C GLY A 72 9.14 -17.54 -2.09
N MET A 73 8.52 -16.38 -2.31
CA MET A 73 9.25 -15.14 -2.53
C MET A 73 10.11 -14.74 -1.31
N LEU A 74 9.60 -14.90 -0.08
CA LEU A 74 10.34 -14.63 1.15
C LEU A 74 11.62 -15.48 1.26
N ILE A 75 11.56 -16.75 0.84
CA ILE A 75 12.67 -17.69 0.91
C ILE A 75 13.67 -17.45 -0.24
N PHE A 76 13.17 -17.38 -1.47
CA PHE A 76 14.04 -17.45 -2.64
C PHE A 76 14.64 -16.10 -3.06
N PHE A 77 13.99 -14.96 -2.84
CA PHE A 77 14.60 -13.67 -3.17
C PHE A 77 15.89 -13.40 -2.39
N PRO A 78 15.98 -13.62 -1.05
CA PRO A 78 17.24 -13.41 -0.33
C PRO A 78 18.40 -14.32 -0.79
N ILE A 79 18.08 -15.52 -1.30
CA ILE A 79 19.06 -16.52 -1.72
C ILE A 79 19.59 -16.23 -3.12
N GLN A 80 18.70 -15.98 -4.09
CA GLN A 80 19.05 -15.98 -5.51
C GLN A 80 18.68 -14.71 -6.26
N GLY A 81 18.03 -13.72 -5.60
CA GLY A 81 17.53 -12.52 -6.28
C GLY A 81 16.44 -12.86 -7.32
N TYR A 82 16.44 -12.20 -8.46
CA TYR A 82 15.58 -12.51 -9.60
C TYR A 82 16.15 -13.72 -10.38
N ALA A 83 15.79 -14.93 -9.95
CA ALA A 83 16.15 -16.18 -10.61
C ALA A 83 14.93 -17.13 -10.63
N LEU A 84 15.11 -18.39 -11.08
CA LEU A 84 14.04 -19.31 -11.43
C LEU A 84 12.91 -19.37 -10.39
N PHE A 85 13.21 -19.70 -9.12
CA PHE A 85 12.18 -19.89 -8.12
C PHE A 85 11.51 -18.60 -7.67
N SER A 86 12.27 -17.50 -7.50
CA SER A 86 11.67 -16.20 -7.16
C SER A 86 10.76 -15.69 -8.27
N ILE A 87 11.12 -15.87 -9.55
CA ILE A 87 10.27 -15.57 -10.71
C ILE A 87 9.04 -16.47 -10.74
N LEU A 88 9.19 -17.77 -10.49
CA LEU A 88 8.08 -18.73 -10.46
C LEU A 88 7.03 -18.32 -9.42
N PHE A 89 7.43 -18.03 -8.17
CA PHE A 89 6.51 -17.66 -7.11
C PHE A 89 5.90 -16.28 -7.32
N SER A 90 6.65 -15.30 -7.87
CA SER A 90 6.06 -14.00 -8.21
C SER A 90 5.07 -14.09 -9.37
N THR A 91 5.33 -14.92 -10.38
CA THR A 91 4.39 -15.21 -11.48
C THR A 91 3.14 -15.93 -10.96
N LEU A 92 3.30 -16.92 -10.07
CA LEU A 92 2.17 -17.60 -9.43
C LEU A 92 1.27 -16.60 -8.69
N HIS A 93 1.85 -15.63 -8.00
CA HIS A 93 1.08 -14.56 -7.34
C HIS A 93 0.32 -13.68 -8.34
N ILE A 94 0.91 -13.34 -9.48
CA ILE A 94 0.22 -12.61 -10.56
C ILE A 94 -1.00 -13.40 -11.05
N LEU A 95 -0.84 -14.69 -11.34
CA LEU A 95 -1.92 -15.54 -11.84
C LEU A 95 -3.07 -15.67 -10.82
N VAL A 96 -2.75 -15.85 -9.53
CA VAL A 96 -3.79 -15.93 -8.51
C VAL A 96 -4.48 -14.58 -8.28
N SER A 97 -3.77 -13.45 -8.45
CA SER A 97 -4.36 -12.12 -8.38
C SER A 97 -5.34 -11.84 -9.54
N TRP A 98 -5.06 -12.36 -10.73
CA TRP A 98 -6.00 -12.33 -11.86
C TRP A 98 -7.21 -13.22 -11.61
N TRP A 99 -7.00 -14.40 -11.06
CA TRP A 99 -8.11 -15.30 -10.67
C TRP A 99 -8.99 -14.65 -9.60
N PHE A 100 -8.40 -13.99 -8.60
CA PHE A 100 -9.15 -13.22 -7.60
C PHE A 100 -9.98 -12.11 -8.26
N SER A 101 -9.38 -11.34 -9.16
CA SER A 101 -10.05 -10.27 -9.88
C SER A 101 -11.25 -10.79 -10.69
N TYR A 102 -11.06 -11.87 -11.44
CA TYR A 102 -12.12 -12.51 -12.21
C TYR A 102 -13.25 -13.03 -11.32
N SER A 103 -12.90 -13.72 -10.23
CA SER A 103 -13.87 -14.27 -9.28
C SER A 103 -14.73 -13.18 -8.65
N LEU A 104 -14.11 -12.10 -8.20
CA LEU A 104 -14.81 -10.98 -7.56
C LEU A 104 -15.71 -10.23 -8.53
N LEU A 105 -15.26 -10.00 -9.76
CA LEU A 105 -16.08 -9.36 -10.80
C LEU A 105 -17.32 -10.19 -11.16
N ASN A 106 -17.19 -11.53 -11.19
CA ASN A 106 -18.32 -12.42 -11.42
C ASN A 106 -19.31 -12.40 -10.25
N ASP A 107 -18.83 -12.40 -9.00
CA ASP A 107 -19.71 -12.28 -7.83
C ASP A 107 -20.46 -10.93 -7.83
N PHE A 108 -19.81 -9.84 -8.25
CA PHE A 108 -20.47 -8.54 -8.40
C PHE A 108 -21.51 -8.51 -9.54
N LYS A 109 -21.31 -9.30 -10.60
CA LYS A 109 -22.31 -9.44 -11.66
C LYS A 109 -23.49 -10.28 -11.22
N ALA A 110 -23.24 -11.36 -10.48
CA ALA A 110 -24.26 -12.28 -9.99
C ALA A 110 -25.17 -11.64 -8.93
N ASN A 111 -24.64 -10.73 -8.12
CA ASN A 111 -25.38 -10.07 -7.04
C ASN A 111 -25.57 -8.58 -7.31
N LYS A 112 -26.70 -8.22 -7.95
CA LYS A 112 -27.05 -6.84 -8.27
C LYS A 112 -27.21 -5.95 -7.02
N LEU A 113 -27.63 -6.50 -5.88
CA LEU A 113 -27.82 -5.79 -4.63
C LEU A 113 -26.52 -5.15 -4.12
N ILE A 114 -25.36 -5.73 -4.44
CA ILE A 114 -24.06 -5.14 -4.10
C ILE A 114 -23.90 -3.78 -4.78
N LYS A 115 -24.22 -3.70 -6.06
CA LYS A 115 -24.13 -2.44 -6.83
C LYS A 115 -25.13 -1.40 -6.33
N ASP A 116 -26.33 -1.81 -5.97
CA ASP A 116 -27.37 -0.91 -5.47
C ASP A 116 -27.01 -0.37 -4.09
N ARG A 117 -26.43 -1.22 -3.23
CA ARG A 117 -25.99 -0.86 -1.88
C ARG A 117 -24.71 -0.02 -1.88
N PHE A 118 -23.78 -0.26 -2.83
CA PHE A 118 -22.44 0.33 -2.88
C PHE A 118 -22.12 0.95 -4.25
N PRO A 119 -22.91 1.93 -4.73
CA PRO A 119 -22.83 2.38 -6.11
C PRO A 119 -21.50 3.05 -6.49
N ILE A 120 -20.86 3.77 -5.55
CA ILE A 120 -19.57 4.42 -5.77
C ILE A 120 -18.41 3.48 -5.39
N SER A 121 -18.52 2.81 -4.28
CA SER A 121 -17.48 1.88 -3.78
C SER A 121 -17.18 0.78 -4.79
N VAL A 122 -18.20 0.20 -5.43
CA VAL A 122 -18.02 -0.82 -6.47
C VAL A 122 -17.25 -0.27 -7.67
N LYS A 123 -17.41 1.03 -8.03
CA LYS A 123 -16.59 1.65 -9.09
C LYS A 123 -15.12 1.69 -8.68
N PHE A 124 -14.82 2.10 -7.44
CA PHE A 124 -13.46 2.10 -6.91
C PHE A 124 -12.86 0.69 -6.89
N ILE A 125 -13.61 -0.33 -6.45
CA ILE A 125 -13.11 -1.72 -6.45
C ILE A 125 -12.86 -2.21 -7.88
N LYS A 126 -13.77 -1.97 -8.82
CA LYS A 126 -13.56 -2.36 -10.24
C LYS A 126 -12.33 -1.68 -10.84
N ALA A 127 -12.14 -0.39 -10.57
CA ALA A 127 -10.95 0.34 -11.01
C ALA A 127 -9.68 -0.22 -10.36
N SER A 128 -9.72 -0.57 -9.07
CA SER A 128 -8.59 -1.18 -8.38
C SER A 128 -8.18 -2.52 -9.02
N LEU A 129 -9.15 -3.39 -9.35
CA LEU A 129 -8.89 -4.66 -10.03
C LEU A 129 -8.32 -4.45 -11.45
N LEU A 130 -8.81 -3.44 -12.18
CA LEU A 130 -8.23 -3.05 -13.47
C LEU A 130 -6.75 -2.67 -13.32
N PHE A 131 -6.41 -1.84 -12.33
CA PHE A 131 -5.04 -1.42 -12.07
C PHE A 131 -4.16 -2.57 -11.56
N LEU A 132 -4.72 -3.51 -10.79
CA LEU A 132 -4.03 -4.74 -10.37
C LEU A 132 -3.60 -5.56 -11.59
N ILE A 133 -4.50 -5.77 -12.54
CA ILE A 133 -4.20 -6.49 -13.79
C ILE A 133 -3.20 -5.70 -14.63
N LEU A 134 -3.42 -4.40 -14.82
CA LEU A 134 -2.55 -3.52 -15.60
C LEU A 134 -1.12 -3.49 -15.04
N SER A 135 -0.96 -3.46 -13.71
CA SER A 135 0.35 -3.44 -13.06
C SER A 135 1.22 -4.63 -13.46
N SER A 136 0.61 -5.77 -13.77
CA SER A 136 1.33 -7.00 -14.15
C SER A 136 2.14 -6.86 -15.45
N ALA A 137 1.83 -5.87 -16.30
CA ALA A 137 2.63 -5.58 -17.49
C ALA A 137 4.06 -5.17 -17.13
N GLY A 138 4.27 -4.53 -15.96
CA GLY A 138 5.61 -4.14 -15.49
C GLY A 138 6.56 -5.33 -15.30
N PRO A 139 6.25 -6.33 -14.45
CA PRO A 139 7.06 -7.53 -14.27
C PRO A 139 7.30 -8.32 -15.55
N PHE A 140 6.31 -8.44 -16.43
CA PHE A 140 6.51 -9.13 -17.71
C PHE A 140 7.44 -8.37 -18.63
N ALA A 141 7.31 -7.04 -18.73
CA ALA A 141 8.24 -6.18 -19.45
C ALA A 141 9.65 -6.26 -18.87
N LEU A 142 9.76 -6.22 -17.52
CA LEU A 142 11.04 -6.35 -16.82
C LEU A 142 11.75 -7.65 -17.18
N GLY A 143 11.05 -8.79 -17.13
CA GLY A 143 11.59 -10.09 -17.52
C GLY A 143 12.06 -10.12 -18.97
N ALA A 144 11.29 -9.55 -19.91
CA ALA A 144 11.65 -9.45 -21.32
C ALA A 144 12.91 -8.57 -21.55
N PHE A 145 13.05 -7.44 -20.83
CA PHE A 145 14.21 -6.58 -20.94
C PHE A 145 15.46 -7.22 -20.29
N MET A 146 15.30 -7.94 -19.18
CA MET A 146 16.40 -8.72 -18.59
C MET A 146 16.90 -9.78 -19.57
N ALA A 147 16.02 -10.54 -20.22
CA ALA A 147 16.38 -11.56 -21.18
C ALA A 147 17.10 -11.01 -22.41
N LYS A 148 16.87 -9.73 -22.75
CA LYS A 148 17.56 -9.00 -23.83
C LYS A 148 18.86 -8.29 -23.39
N GLY A 149 19.30 -8.46 -22.14
CA GLY A 149 20.49 -7.79 -21.61
C GLY A 149 20.34 -6.28 -21.37
N LEU A 150 19.10 -5.78 -21.28
CA LEU A 150 18.79 -4.34 -21.13
C LEU A 150 18.64 -3.90 -19.67
N SER A 151 19.27 -4.60 -18.71
CA SER A 151 19.15 -4.31 -17.26
C SER A 151 19.76 -2.95 -16.85
N SER A 152 20.63 -2.36 -17.65
CA SER A 152 21.19 -1.01 -17.46
C SER A 152 20.47 0.07 -18.28
N HIS A 153 19.50 -0.31 -19.11
CA HIS A 153 18.76 0.64 -19.94
C HIS A 153 17.58 1.25 -19.14
N PRO A 154 17.23 2.54 -19.31
CA PRO A 154 16.14 3.18 -18.57
C PRO A 154 14.79 2.45 -18.62
N VAL A 155 14.49 1.70 -19.68
CA VAL A 155 13.26 0.90 -19.79
C VAL A 155 13.12 -0.16 -18.68
N TYR A 156 14.24 -0.61 -18.10
CA TYR A 156 14.25 -1.53 -16.98
C TYR A 156 13.63 -0.86 -15.74
N ASP A 157 14.13 0.33 -15.37
CA ASP A 157 13.61 1.09 -14.24
C ASP A 157 12.17 1.58 -14.48
N LEU A 158 11.84 1.98 -15.71
CA LEU A 158 10.49 2.35 -16.12
C LEU A 158 9.50 1.19 -15.93
N SER A 159 9.91 -0.06 -16.17
CA SER A 159 9.07 -1.24 -15.94
C SER A 159 8.80 -1.46 -14.45
N ILE A 160 9.80 -1.22 -13.58
CA ILE A 160 9.64 -1.26 -12.13
C ILE A 160 8.68 -0.15 -11.66
N TYR A 161 8.88 1.08 -12.13
CA TYR A 161 8.02 2.20 -11.78
C TYR A 161 6.59 2.03 -12.28
N PHE A 162 6.39 1.40 -13.44
CA PHE A 162 5.07 1.05 -13.96
C PHE A 162 4.34 0.10 -13.01
N TYR A 163 4.99 -0.99 -12.63
CA TYR A 163 4.44 -1.93 -11.65
C TYR A 163 4.12 -1.23 -10.33
N LEU A 164 5.07 -0.53 -9.75
CA LEU A 164 4.91 0.16 -8.48
C LEU A 164 3.76 1.17 -8.54
N HIS A 165 3.73 2.02 -9.57
CA HIS A 165 2.70 3.05 -9.72
C HIS A 165 1.29 2.45 -9.74
N PHE A 166 1.02 1.44 -10.56
CA PHE A 166 -0.29 0.82 -10.63
C PHE A 166 -0.61 -0.08 -9.45
N GLN A 167 0.38 -0.56 -8.70
CA GLN A 167 0.15 -1.26 -7.43
C GLN A 167 -0.30 -0.28 -6.34
N TYR A 168 0.50 0.71 -5.97
CA TYR A 168 0.17 1.51 -4.79
C TYR A 168 -0.75 2.71 -5.09
N ASN A 169 -0.67 3.36 -6.27
CA ASN A 169 -1.59 4.43 -6.65
C ASN A 169 -2.89 3.88 -7.26
N GLY A 170 -2.82 2.77 -7.97
CA GLY A 170 -3.97 2.10 -8.57
C GLY A 170 -4.63 1.11 -7.61
N TRP A 171 -4.09 -0.12 -7.52
CA TRP A 171 -4.72 -1.21 -6.79
C TRP A 171 -4.97 -0.88 -5.32
N PHE A 172 -3.91 -0.61 -4.55
CA PHE A 172 -4.04 -0.43 -3.10
C PHE A 172 -4.88 0.80 -2.73
N ALA A 173 -4.60 1.95 -3.34
CA ALA A 173 -5.31 3.19 -3.01
C ALA A 173 -6.79 3.10 -3.37
N PHE A 174 -7.13 2.63 -4.58
CA PHE A 174 -8.53 2.52 -5.01
C PHE A 174 -9.29 1.47 -4.20
N ALA A 175 -8.70 0.31 -3.90
CA ALA A 175 -9.34 -0.72 -3.07
C ALA A 175 -9.62 -0.18 -1.67
N LEU A 176 -8.63 0.44 -1.02
CA LEU A 176 -8.77 0.99 0.32
C LEU A 176 -9.81 2.12 0.39
N ILE A 177 -9.77 3.06 -0.55
CA ILE A 177 -10.76 4.14 -0.66
C ILE A 177 -12.15 3.57 -0.91
N GLY A 178 -12.28 2.57 -1.79
CA GLY A 178 -13.54 1.88 -2.04
C GLY A 178 -14.12 1.23 -0.80
N ILE A 179 -13.30 0.57 0.02
CA ILE A 179 -13.70 -0.03 1.31
C ILE A 179 -14.18 1.07 2.29
N ILE A 180 -13.44 2.16 2.41
CA ILE A 180 -13.80 3.28 3.28
C ILE A 180 -15.15 3.89 2.83
N ILE A 181 -15.34 4.16 1.54
CA ILE A 181 -16.59 4.69 1.01
C ILE A 181 -17.76 3.71 1.25
N ALA A 182 -17.54 2.39 1.16
CA ALA A 182 -18.58 1.40 1.41
C ALA A 182 -19.14 1.47 2.85
N ILE A 183 -18.30 1.80 3.83
CA ILE A 183 -18.75 2.02 5.21
C ILE A 183 -19.70 3.23 5.28
N TYR A 184 -19.43 4.28 4.50
CA TYR A 184 -20.33 5.44 4.41
C TYR A 184 -21.63 5.09 3.71
N GLU A 185 -21.56 4.44 2.55
CA GLU A 185 -22.73 4.03 1.78
C GLU A 185 -23.64 3.08 2.58
N SER A 186 -23.07 2.27 3.49
CA SER A 186 -23.85 1.35 4.33
C SER A 186 -24.54 2.00 5.53
N LYS A 187 -24.07 3.17 6.00
CA LYS A 187 -24.53 3.77 7.28
C LYS A 187 -25.25 5.11 7.11
N LEU A 188 -25.04 5.80 6.01
CA LEU A 188 -25.55 7.14 5.78
C LEU A 188 -26.24 7.19 4.43
N SER A 189 -27.40 7.88 4.38
CA SER A 189 -27.88 8.42 3.10
C SER A 189 -26.82 9.44 2.64
N VAL A 190 -25.96 9.03 1.71
CA VAL A 190 -24.83 9.84 1.24
C VAL A 190 -25.34 11.13 0.62
N LYS A 191 -25.33 12.23 1.39
CA LYS A 191 -25.87 13.53 0.95
C LYS A 191 -25.09 14.14 -0.23
N ASN A 192 -23.83 13.76 -0.44
CA ASN A 192 -22.96 14.39 -1.45
C ASN A 192 -22.38 13.41 -2.47
N THR A 193 -23.27 12.64 -3.11
CA THR A 193 -22.90 11.67 -4.17
C THR A 193 -22.17 12.32 -5.34
N LYS A 194 -22.49 13.59 -5.70
CA LYS A 194 -21.80 14.33 -6.78
C LYS A 194 -20.31 14.50 -6.48
N SER A 195 -19.94 14.90 -5.27
CA SER A 195 -18.52 15.06 -4.90
C SER A 195 -17.76 13.73 -4.92
N LEU A 196 -18.39 12.61 -4.51
CA LEU A 196 -17.78 11.27 -4.64
C LEU A 196 -17.59 10.86 -6.11
N HIS A 197 -18.51 11.22 -7.00
CA HIS A 197 -18.36 10.98 -8.44
C HIS A 197 -17.20 11.79 -9.05
N TYR A 198 -17.09 13.09 -8.71
CA TYR A 198 -15.95 13.90 -9.15
C TYR A 198 -14.63 13.36 -8.58
N PHE A 199 -14.61 12.99 -7.30
CA PHE A 199 -13.46 12.35 -6.68
C PHE A 199 -13.04 11.09 -7.44
N PHE A 200 -13.98 10.17 -7.71
CA PHE A 200 -13.70 8.95 -8.46
C PHE A 200 -13.09 9.23 -9.83
N TRP A 201 -13.76 10.08 -10.64
CA TRP A 201 -13.30 10.31 -12.00
C TRP A 201 -11.98 11.07 -12.07
N LEU A 202 -11.75 12.05 -11.21
CA LEU A 202 -10.46 12.75 -11.14
C LEU A 202 -9.34 11.79 -10.75
N MET A 203 -9.54 10.94 -9.74
CA MET A 203 -8.56 9.91 -9.36
C MET A 203 -8.33 8.91 -10.49
N PHE A 204 -9.40 8.39 -11.10
CA PHE A 204 -9.30 7.34 -12.11
C PHE A 204 -8.61 7.84 -13.38
N LEU A 205 -9.04 8.97 -13.92
CA LEU A 205 -8.49 9.53 -15.15
C LEU A 205 -7.05 10.04 -14.95
N SER A 206 -6.71 10.55 -13.77
CA SER A 206 -5.35 10.99 -13.47
C SER A 206 -4.39 9.84 -13.12
N CYS A 207 -4.89 8.68 -12.69
CA CYS A 207 -4.02 7.56 -12.31
C CYS A 207 -3.21 7.05 -13.50
N ILE A 208 -3.80 6.92 -14.68
CA ILE A 208 -3.10 6.41 -15.87
C ILE A 208 -1.95 7.34 -16.29
N PRO A 209 -2.19 8.62 -16.62
CA PRO A 209 -1.10 9.53 -16.98
C PRO A 209 -0.22 9.93 -15.79
N GLY A 210 -0.67 9.69 -14.56
CA GLY A 210 0.14 9.89 -13.35
C GLY A 210 1.41 9.06 -13.29
N TYR A 211 1.48 7.95 -14.04
CA TYR A 211 2.72 7.20 -14.23
C TYR A 211 3.83 8.07 -14.83
N LEU A 212 3.49 9.03 -15.70
CA LEU A 212 4.47 9.91 -16.33
C LEU A 212 5.24 10.78 -15.33
N LEU A 213 4.70 11.02 -14.11
CA LEU A 213 5.44 11.67 -13.03
C LEU A 213 6.70 10.90 -12.64
N SER A 214 6.66 9.56 -12.75
CA SER A 214 7.82 8.70 -12.50
C SER A 214 8.85 8.70 -13.64
N THR A 215 8.56 9.33 -14.78
CA THR A 215 9.46 9.41 -15.93
C THR A 215 10.21 10.75 -16.03
N LEU A 216 9.86 11.73 -15.18
CA LEU A 216 10.37 13.11 -15.26
C LEU A 216 11.90 13.20 -15.07
N TYR A 217 12.52 12.24 -14.38
CA TYR A 217 13.97 12.19 -14.22
C TYR A 217 14.75 11.97 -15.55
N LEU A 218 14.06 11.52 -16.59
CA LEU A 218 14.60 11.35 -17.94
C LEU A 218 14.53 12.61 -18.79
N ASN A 219 14.06 13.74 -18.23
CA ASN A 219 13.82 15.00 -18.96
C ASN A 219 13.01 14.78 -20.25
N PRO A 220 11.78 14.23 -20.15
CA PRO A 220 11.00 13.87 -21.32
C PRO A 220 10.56 15.11 -22.11
N ALA A 221 10.11 14.89 -23.37
CA ALA A 221 9.58 15.94 -24.23
C ALA A 221 8.44 16.72 -23.55
N ARG A 222 8.32 18.02 -23.89
CA ARG A 222 7.35 18.94 -23.31
C ARG A 222 5.89 18.43 -23.26
N PRO A 223 5.35 17.72 -24.27
CA PRO A 223 4.00 17.15 -24.17
C PRO A 223 3.84 16.16 -23.03
N VAL A 224 4.84 15.29 -22.77
CA VAL A 224 4.84 14.32 -21.67
C VAL A 224 4.82 15.05 -20.33
N PHE A 225 5.63 16.10 -20.18
CA PHE A 225 5.63 16.95 -18.99
C PHE A 225 4.25 17.60 -18.75
N LEU A 226 3.62 18.15 -19.78
CA LEU A 226 2.30 18.79 -19.65
C LEU A 226 1.21 17.80 -19.22
N VAL A 227 1.23 16.57 -19.75
CA VAL A 227 0.30 15.51 -19.37
C VAL A 227 0.54 15.07 -17.91
N ALA A 228 1.81 14.95 -17.49
CA ALA A 228 2.17 14.65 -16.10
C ALA A 228 1.67 15.77 -15.15
N LEU A 229 1.88 17.04 -15.51
CA LEU A 229 1.38 18.20 -14.75
C LEU A 229 -0.14 18.20 -14.64
N ALA A 230 -0.86 17.98 -15.75
CA ALA A 230 -2.33 17.90 -15.73
C ALA A 230 -2.82 16.79 -14.81
N SER A 231 -2.14 15.62 -14.81
CA SER A 231 -2.43 14.52 -13.89
C SER A 231 -2.23 14.94 -12.42
N ALA A 232 -1.12 15.61 -12.10
CA ALA A 232 -0.84 16.09 -10.75
C ALA A 232 -1.92 17.07 -10.26
N LEU A 233 -2.30 18.04 -11.09
CA LEU A 233 -3.36 19.01 -10.78
C LEU A 233 -4.72 18.32 -10.55
N ALA A 234 -5.06 17.32 -11.38
CA ALA A 234 -6.28 16.54 -11.22
C ALA A 234 -6.30 15.74 -9.91
N GLN A 235 -5.17 15.20 -9.46
CA GLN A 235 -5.07 14.52 -8.15
C GLN A 235 -5.24 15.51 -6.99
N ILE A 236 -4.69 16.72 -7.08
CA ILE A 236 -4.90 17.76 -6.07
C ILE A 236 -6.39 18.16 -6.01
N ALA A 237 -7.03 18.36 -7.18
CA ALA A 237 -8.47 18.64 -7.24
C ALA A 237 -9.30 17.48 -6.65
N ALA A 238 -8.89 16.23 -6.86
CA ALA A 238 -9.54 15.06 -6.29
C ALA A 238 -9.57 15.12 -4.74
N ILE A 239 -8.47 15.57 -4.09
CA ILE A 239 -8.43 15.71 -2.62
C ILE A 239 -9.48 16.70 -2.14
N PHE A 240 -9.69 17.82 -2.84
CA PHE A 240 -10.73 18.78 -2.49
C PHE A 240 -12.12 18.13 -2.48
N PHE A 241 -12.45 17.34 -3.52
CA PHE A 241 -13.73 16.63 -3.57
C PHE A 241 -13.83 15.51 -2.55
N ALA A 242 -12.72 14.79 -2.27
CA ALA A 242 -12.66 13.80 -1.20
C ALA A 242 -12.98 14.43 0.16
N ARG A 243 -12.33 15.56 0.49
CA ARG A 243 -12.56 16.29 1.75
C ARG A 243 -14.03 16.75 1.86
N LYS A 244 -14.60 17.31 0.79
CA LYS A 244 -15.99 17.76 0.77
C LYS A 244 -16.97 16.60 0.95
N ALA A 245 -16.66 15.43 0.39
CA ALA A 245 -17.51 14.24 0.47
C ALA A 245 -17.39 13.52 1.81
N LEU A 246 -16.19 13.49 2.39
CA LEU A 246 -15.85 12.68 3.56
C LEU A 246 -15.66 13.55 4.82
N HIS A 247 -16.16 14.79 4.82
CA HIS A 247 -16.03 15.73 5.94
C HIS A 247 -16.51 15.13 7.28
N ASP A 248 -17.49 14.25 7.23
CA ASP A 248 -18.06 13.58 8.41
C ASP A 248 -17.48 12.18 8.64
N ILE A 249 -16.15 12.04 8.66
CA ILE A 249 -15.45 10.74 8.91
C ILE A 249 -15.80 10.07 10.27
N LYS A 250 -16.69 10.67 11.06
CA LYS A 250 -17.20 10.12 12.34
C LYS A 250 -17.65 8.65 12.29
N PRO A 251 -18.24 8.10 11.20
CA PRO A 251 -18.73 6.73 11.20
C PRO A 251 -17.64 5.65 11.31
N VAL A 252 -16.46 5.84 10.74
CA VAL A 252 -15.36 4.84 10.80
C VAL A 252 -14.72 4.79 12.19
N ALA A 253 -14.88 5.87 12.96
CA ALA A 253 -14.16 6.09 14.20
C ALA A 253 -15.04 6.05 15.47
N ARG A 254 -16.34 5.76 15.34
CA ARG A 254 -17.33 6.03 16.39
C ARG A 254 -17.09 5.28 17.71
N ASN A 255 -16.35 4.17 17.68
CA ASN A 255 -16.18 3.30 18.85
C ASN A 255 -14.73 3.25 19.37
N SER A 256 -13.78 3.98 18.77
CA SER A 256 -12.38 3.94 19.14
C SER A 256 -11.66 5.26 18.80
N ALA A 257 -11.14 5.92 19.83
CA ALA A 257 -10.34 7.15 19.65
C ALA A 257 -9.04 6.85 18.87
N LEU A 258 -8.44 5.67 19.11
CA LEU A 258 -7.22 5.26 18.44
C LEU A 258 -7.47 4.94 16.96
N ALA A 259 -8.54 4.20 16.63
CA ALA A 259 -8.91 3.95 15.24
C ALA A 259 -9.23 5.26 14.50
N ALA A 260 -9.89 6.21 15.19
CA ALA A 260 -10.15 7.54 14.67
C ALA A 260 -8.87 8.32 14.41
N PHE A 261 -7.88 8.18 15.26
CA PHE A 261 -6.58 8.81 15.07
C PHE A 261 -5.83 8.20 13.88
N MET A 262 -5.76 6.85 13.82
CA MET A 262 -5.09 6.13 12.72
C MET A 262 -5.68 6.48 11.34
N ILE A 263 -7.00 6.54 11.20
CA ILE A 263 -7.63 6.89 9.91
C ILE A 263 -7.37 8.36 9.52
N ARG A 264 -7.34 9.28 10.50
CA ARG A 264 -6.98 10.69 10.25
C ARG A 264 -5.51 10.83 9.84
N LEU A 265 -4.61 10.12 10.53
CA LEU A 265 -3.19 10.07 10.18
C LEU A 265 -3.01 9.50 8.76
N ALA A 266 -3.70 8.40 8.44
CA ALA A 266 -3.67 7.82 7.10
C ALA A 266 -4.13 8.82 6.03
N PHE A 267 -5.19 9.59 6.30
CA PHE A 267 -5.66 10.60 5.37
C PHE A 267 -4.68 11.78 5.23
N ALA A 268 -4.03 12.20 6.32
CA ALA A 268 -2.95 13.20 6.27
C ALA A 268 -1.77 12.71 5.43
N CYS A 269 -1.37 11.44 5.60
CA CYS A 269 -0.34 10.81 4.77
C CYS A 269 -0.75 10.69 3.29
N PHE A 270 -2.03 10.42 3.00
CA PHE A 270 -2.57 10.44 1.64
C PHE A 270 -2.45 11.83 0.99
N ILE A 271 -2.76 12.89 1.72
CA ILE A 271 -2.55 14.27 1.25
C ILE A 271 -1.06 14.52 1.02
N GLY A 272 -0.22 14.21 2.00
CA GLY A 272 1.23 14.40 1.93
C GLY A 272 1.86 13.69 0.72
N LYS A 273 1.45 12.44 0.44
CA LYS A 273 1.93 11.72 -0.74
C LYS A 273 1.54 12.39 -2.06
N VAL A 274 0.31 12.92 -2.17
CA VAL A 274 -0.13 13.62 -3.39
C VAL A 274 0.64 14.93 -3.55
N VAL A 275 0.89 15.66 -2.47
CA VAL A 275 1.70 16.89 -2.48
C VAL A 275 3.13 16.57 -2.92
N LEU A 276 3.79 15.56 -2.37
CA LEU A 276 5.14 15.16 -2.75
C LEU A 276 5.23 14.71 -4.22
N GLN A 277 4.27 13.88 -4.65
CA GLN A 277 4.19 13.41 -6.04
C GLN A 277 3.96 14.56 -7.02
N SER A 278 3.10 15.52 -6.67
CA SER A 278 2.85 16.69 -7.51
C SER A 278 4.02 17.67 -7.47
N GLY A 279 4.68 17.80 -6.31
CA GLY A 279 5.86 18.65 -6.14
C GLY A 279 7.06 18.24 -7.00
N SER A 280 7.19 16.94 -7.34
CA SER A 280 8.27 16.47 -8.21
C SER A 280 8.22 17.06 -9.63
N VAL A 281 7.08 17.59 -10.06
CA VAL A 281 6.93 18.32 -11.34
C VAL A 281 7.70 19.64 -11.32
N PHE A 282 7.69 20.34 -10.19
CA PHE A 282 8.30 21.67 -10.02
C PHE A 282 9.74 21.61 -9.52
N ILE A 283 10.07 20.53 -8.81
CA ILE A 283 11.37 20.35 -8.17
C ILE A 283 11.91 18.96 -8.56
N PRO A 284 12.54 18.82 -9.76
CA PRO A 284 13.08 17.52 -10.20
C PRO A 284 14.11 16.93 -9.23
N HIS A 285 14.78 17.75 -8.42
CA HIS A 285 15.72 17.32 -7.38
C HIS A 285 15.04 16.52 -6.22
N LEU A 286 13.70 16.52 -6.12
CA LEU A 286 12.98 15.62 -5.19
C LEU A 286 13.01 14.16 -5.65
N LEU A 287 13.55 13.84 -6.83
CA LEU A 287 13.69 12.46 -7.32
C LEU A 287 14.97 11.76 -6.80
N ILE A 288 15.58 12.27 -5.74
CA ILE A 288 16.69 11.59 -5.06
C ILE A 288 16.18 10.42 -4.21
N ARG A 289 17.06 9.46 -3.98
CA ARG A 289 16.75 8.18 -3.30
C ARG A 289 16.01 8.37 -1.97
N ASN A 290 16.40 9.32 -1.14
CA ASN A 290 15.78 9.54 0.17
C ASN A 290 14.32 9.96 0.05
N PHE A 291 14.00 10.89 -0.85
CA PHE A 291 12.61 11.30 -1.09
C PHE A 291 11.77 10.18 -1.69
N ILE A 292 12.34 9.34 -2.59
CA ILE A 292 11.64 8.18 -3.14
C ILE A 292 11.30 7.18 -2.03
N ILE A 293 12.26 6.86 -1.14
CA ILE A 293 12.04 5.96 -0.03
C ILE A 293 11.00 6.52 0.95
N GLY A 294 11.13 7.81 1.35
CA GLY A 294 10.17 8.47 2.22
C GLY A 294 8.76 8.49 1.60
N TYR A 295 8.64 8.84 0.32
CA TYR A 295 7.37 8.80 -0.40
C TYR A 295 6.73 7.39 -0.39
N LEU A 296 7.51 6.34 -0.59
CA LEU A 296 7.00 4.96 -0.54
C LEU A 296 6.55 4.59 0.88
N HIS A 297 7.32 4.92 1.91
CA HIS A 297 6.94 4.66 3.30
C HIS A 297 5.72 5.49 3.72
N LEU A 298 5.67 6.76 3.35
CA LEU A 298 4.50 7.62 3.59
C LEU A 298 3.23 7.02 2.95
N THR A 299 3.37 6.44 1.75
CA THR A 299 2.25 5.79 1.05
C THR A 299 1.88 4.45 1.68
N LEU A 300 2.85 3.55 1.89
CA LEU A 300 2.58 2.16 2.24
C LEU A 300 2.35 1.96 3.76
N ILE A 301 3.12 2.65 4.59
CA ILE A 301 2.96 2.59 6.04
C ILE A 301 1.99 3.67 6.49
N GLY A 302 2.28 4.94 6.14
CA GLY A 302 1.51 6.09 6.59
C GLY A 302 0.06 6.06 6.11
N PHE A 303 -0.18 5.97 4.81
CA PHE A 303 -1.55 5.96 4.28
C PHE A 303 -2.19 4.58 4.37
N ILE A 304 -1.59 3.54 3.75
CA ILE A 304 -2.26 2.27 3.56
C ILE A 304 -2.31 1.46 4.86
N SER A 305 -1.17 1.24 5.54
CA SER A 305 -1.15 0.35 6.71
C SER A 305 -1.89 0.91 7.91
N PHE A 306 -1.81 2.22 8.20
CA PHE A 306 -2.61 2.79 9.29
C PHE A 306 -4.11 2.76 9.00
N ALA A 307 -4.53 2.95 7.74
CA ALA A 307 -5.94 2.79 7.39
C ALA A 307 -6.39 1.33 7.54
N LEU A 308 -5.58 0.34 7.11
CA LEU A 308 -5.88 -1.08 7.29
C LEU A 308 -6.00 -1.45 8.78
N LEU A 309 -5.07 -1.00 9.62
CA LEU A 309 -5.14 -1.23 11.08
C LEU A 309 -6.39 -0.61 11.70
N SER A 310 -6.74 0.62 11.30
CA SER A 310 -7.99 1.26 11.72
C SER A 310 -9.22 0.45 11.31
N LEU A 311 -9.25 -0.09 10.08
CA LEU A 311 -10.34 -0.94 9.60
C LEU A 311 -10.39 -2.29 10.33
N PHE A 312 -9.26 -2.87 10.70
CA PHE A 312 -9.24 -4.11 11.49
C PHE A 312 -9.82 -3.90 12.89
N VAL A 313 -9.56 -2.75 13.52
CA VAL A 313 -10.23 -2.38 14.80
C VAL A 313 -11.73 -2.16 14.56
N TYR A 314 -12.09 -1.43 13.50
CA TYR A 314 -13.49 -1.16 13.15
C TYR A 314 -14.32 -2.44 12.93
N TYR A 315 -13.75 -3.48 12.30
CA TYR A 315 -14.39 -4.78 12.09
C TYR A 315 -14.17 -5.77 13.26
N SER A 316 -13.58 -5.30 14.37
CA SER A 316 -13.27 -6.12 15.56
C SER A 316 -12.35 -7.31 15.28
N TRP A 317 -11.53 -7.23 14.23
CA TRP A 317 -10.48 -8.22 13.95
C TRP A 317 -9.27 -8.01 14.88
N LEU A 318 -9.05 -6.77 15.30
CA LEU A 318 -8.13 -6.41 16.36
C LEU A 318 -8.92 -5.72 17.48
N LYS A 319 -8.78 -6.22 18.70
CA LYS A 319 -9.39 -5.61 19.88
C LYS A 319 -8.41 -4.66 20.54
N GLU A 320 -8.91 -3.57 21.08
CA GLU A 320 -8.10 -2.64 21.84
C GLU A 320 -7.79 -3.19 23.22
N SER A 321 -6.54 -3.12 23.61
CA SER A 321 -6.00 -3.39 24.94
C SER A 321 -4.92 -2.36 25.24
N ASN A 322 -4.46 -2.26 26.47
CA ASN A 322 -3.34 -1.39 26.83
C ASN A 322 -2.08 -1.76 26.05
N LEU A 323 -1.84 -3.06 25.84
CA LEU A 323 -0.69 -3.54 25.06
C LEU A 323 -0.83 -3.22 23.57
N PHE A 324 -2.03 -3.37 23.00
CA PHE A 324 -2.32 -2.96 21.64
C PHE A 324 -2.12 -1.44 21.46
N ASN A 325 -2.62 -0.62 22.39
CA ASN A 325 -2.47 0.83 22.34
C ASN A 325 -1.00 1.25 22.39
N LEU A 326 -0.19 0.67 23.28
CA LEU A 326 1.25 0.87 23.34
C LEU A 326 1.92 0.46 22.02
N SER A 327 1.52 -0.66 21.45
CA SER A 327 2.05 -1.17 20.18
C SER A 327 1.84 -0.16 19.05
N ILE A 328 0.64 0.39 18.93
CA ILE A 328 0.32 1.38 17.89
C ILE A 328 1.12 2.67 18.11
N ILE A 329 1.27 3.12 19.35
CA ILE A 329 2.10 4.29 19.68
C ILE A 329 3.54 4.07 19.23
N LEU A 330 4.13 2.91 19.52
CA LEU A 330 5.49 2.57 19.07
C LEU A 330 5.62 2.56 17.55
N ILE A 331 4.63 1.99 16.84
CA ILE A 331 4.62 1.98 15.37
C ILE A 331 4.56 3.42 14.82
N ILE A 332 3.73 4.29 15.40
CA ILE A 332 3.58 5.68 14.97
C ILE A 332 4.88 6.46 15.22
N ILE A 333 5.49 6.32 16.41
CA ILE A 333 6.75 7.00 16.74
C ILE A 333 7.87 6.50 15.81
N GLY A 334 7.98 5.18 15.60
CA GLY A 334 8.97 4.60 14.71
C GLY A 334 8.79 5.04 13.25
N PHE A 335 7.55 5.11 12.78
CA PHE A 335 7.22 5.62 11.45
C PHE A 335 7.57 7.11 11.33
N ALA A 336 7.03 7.97 12.20
CA ALA A 336 7.27 9.42 12.15
C ALA A 336 8.77 9.76 12.29
N GLY A 337 9.46 9.12 13.24
CA GLY A 337 10.90 9.30 13.41
C GLY A 337 11.70 8.88 12.19
N SER A 338 11.33 7.73 11.55
CA SER A 338 12.01 7.31 10.33
C SER A 338 11.78 8.24 9.16
N GLU A 339 10.57 8.78 9.00
CA GLU A 339 10.26 9.75 7.94
C GLU A 339 11.00 11.08 8.15
N ILE A 340 11.03 11.59 9.38
CA ILE A 340 11.80 12.81 9.72
C ILE A 340 13.27 12.63 9.37
N VAL A 341 13.87 11.49 9.73
CA VAL A 341 15.28 11.20 9.45
C VAL A 341 15.53 11.05 7.95
N ILE A 342 14.67 10.33 7.21
CA ILE A 342 14.82 10.10 5.77
C ILE A 342 14.66 11.41 4.99
N PHE A 343 13.58 12.15 5.23
CA PHE A 343 13.34 13.43 4.53
C PHE A 343 14.34 14.48 4.96
N GLY A 344 14.72 14.54 6.25
CA GLY A 344 15.75 15.44 6.76
C GLY A 344 17.10 15.18 6.08
N GLN A 345 17.55 13.92 5.97
CA GLN A 345 18.78 13.59 5.26
C GLN A 345 18.70 13.85 3.75
N GLY A 346 17.50 13.87 3.17
CA GLY A 346 17.29 14.28 1.79
C GLY A 346 17.34 15.79 1.59
N LEU A 347 16.86 16.56 2.59
CA LEU A 347 16.70 18.03 2.49
C LEU A 347 17.95 18.79 2.97
N LEU A 348 18.53 18.42 4.11
CA LEU A 348 19.63 19.14 4.77
C LEU A 348 20.88 19.35 3.87
N PRO A 349 21.26 18.42 2.97
CA PRO A 349 22.39 18.64 2.07
C PRO A 349 22.25 19.87 1.16
N PHE A 350 21.02 20.29 0.82
CA PHE A 350 20.80 21.53 0.04
C PHE A 350 21.19 22.79 0.83
N PHE A 351 21.34 22.69 2.14
CA PHE A 351 21.77 23.77 3.04
C PHE A 351 23.20 23.52 3.59
N GLY A 352 23.96 22.58 2.99
CA GLY A 352 25.30 22.23 3.47
C GLY A 352 25.31 21.48 4.82
N MET A 353 24.15 20.99 5.26
CA MET A 353 24.01 20.28 6.55
C MET A 353 23.73 18.79 6.32
N HIS A 354 23.95 17.98 7.39
CA HIS A 354 23.61 16.55 7.39
C HIS A 354 23.22 16.10 8.80
N ILE A 355 22.51 15.00 8.90
CA ILE A 355 22.18 14.38 10.20
C ILE A 355 23.39 13.57 10.69
N PRO A 356 23.99 13.92 11.84
CA PRO A 356 25.05 13.11 12.42
C PRO A 356 24.56 11.68 12.69
N TYR A 357 25.44 10.70 12.46
CA TYR A 357 25.10 9.28 12.68
C TYR A 357 23.78 8.84 12.02
N TYR A 358 23.48 9.38 10.82
CA TYR A 358 22.25 9.14 10.07
C TYR A 358 21.80 7.66 10.08
N LEU A 359 22.70 6.73 9.72
CA LEU A 359 22.37 5.31 9.62
C LEU A 359 22.00 4.67 10.96
N PRO A 360 22.81 4.81 12.04
CA PRO A 360 22.44 4.32 13.38
C PRO A 360 21.14 4.94 13.90
N VAL A 361 20.92 6.23 13.72
CA VAL A 361 19.69 6.91 14.16
C VAL A 361 18.49 6.35 13.40
N LEU A 362 18.57 6.21 12.08
CA LEU A 362 17.52 5.63 11.26
C LEU A 362 17.20 4.19 11.66
N PHE A 363 18.22 3.38 11.93
CA PHE A 363 18.04 2.01 12.42
C PHE A 363 17.30 1.99 13.77
N ALA A 364 17.76 2.78 14.74
CA ALA A 364 17.21 2.82 16.10
C ALA A 364 15.71 3.21 16.10
N VAL A 365 15.34 4.31 15.42
CA VAL A 365 13.94 4.75 15.37
C VAL A 365 13.07 3.74 14.63
N SER A 366 13.61 3.09 13.61
CA SER A 366 12.87 2.10 12.82
C SER A 366 12.60 0.81 13.56
N ALA A 367 13.44 0.46 14.54
CA ALA A 367 13.27 -0.74 15.36
C ALA A 367 11.97 -0.70 16.19
N LEU A 368 11.44 0.48 16.48
CA LEU A 368 10.18 0.63 17.21
C LEU A 368 8.99 0.00 16.45
N MET A 369 9.00 0.03 15.12
CA MET A 369 7.90 -0.53 14.32
C MET A 369 7.79 -2.07 14.44
N PRO A 370 8.84 -2.87 14.20
CA PRO A 370 8.74 -4.32 14.40
C PRO A 370 8.52 -4.72 15.87
N ILE A 371 9.02 -3.93 16.85
CA ILE A 371 8.70 -4.13 18.27
C ILE A 371 7.18 -3.96 18.46
N GLY A 372 6.57 -2.88 17.97
CA GLY A 372 5.14 -2.67 18.06
C GLY A 372 4.34 -3.83 17.42
N ILE A 373 4.74 -4.31 16.24
CA ILE A 373 4.10 -5.48 15.60
C ILE A 373 4.24 -6.74 16.45
N ALA A 374 5.41 -6.99 17.03
CA ALA A 374 5.61 -8.14 17.92
C ALA A 374 4.71 -8.07 19.16
N LEU A 375 4.53 -6.89 19.73
CA LEU A 375 3.61 -6.67 20.85
C LEU A 375 2.14 -6.91 20.47
N ILE A 376 1.70 -6.50 19.26
CA ILE A 376 0.36 -6.86 18.75
C ILE A 376 0.20 -8.37 18.69
N LEU A 377 1.19 -9.08 18.16
CA LEU A 377 1.15 -10.55 18.08
C LEU A 377 1.08 -11.18 19.47
N LEU A 378 1.90 -10.73 20.41
CA LEU A 378 1.87 -11.20 21.80
C LEU A 378 0.53 -10.94 22.48
N ASP A 379 -0.08 -9.79 22.25
CA ASP A 379 -1.40 -9.44 22.77
C ASP A 379 -2.47 -10.41 22.24
N ARG A 380 -2.44 -10.73 20.97
CA ARG A 380 -3.38 -11.70 20.36
C ARG A 380 -3.16 -13.13 20.85
N LEU A 381 -1.93 -13.56 21.08
CA LEU A 381 -1.62 -14.89 21.59
C LEU A 381 -2.04 -15.05 23.07
N ARG A 382 -2.14 -13.97 23.84
CA ARG A 382 -2.63 -13.97 25.23
C ARG A 382 -4.16 -14.00 25.34
N GLU A 383 -4.89 -13.59 24.30
CA GLU A 383 -6.34 -13.74 24.29
C GLU A 383 -6.71 -15.23 24.27
N LYS A 384 -7.24 -15.71 25.38
CA LYS A 384 -7.83 -17.07 25.44
C LYS A 384 -8.94 -17.16 24.38
N PRO A 385 -9.02 -18.25 23.59
CA PRO A 385 -10.18 -18.46 22.73
C PRO A 385 -11.43 -18.36 23.61
N SER A 386 -12.35 -17.44 23.24
CA SER A 386 -13.62 -17.33 23.94
C SER A 386 -14.32 -18.68 23.85
N SER A 387 -14.75 -19.25 24.96
CA SER A 387 -15.46 -20.53 25.10
C SER A 387 -16.87 -20.51 24.47
N ALA A 388 -17.10 -19.71 23.44
CA ALA A 388 -18.36 -19.57 22.70
C ALA A 388 -18.44 -20.47 21.44
N ALA A 389 -17.85 -21.65 21.48
CA ALA A 389 -18.00 -22.69 20.46
C ALA A 389 -18.34 -24.07 21.04
N SER A 390 -18.98 -24.12 22.24
CA SER A 390 -19.58 -25.34 22.77
C SER A 390 -21.04 -25.07 23.11
N GLY A 391 -21.88 -25.08 22.06
CA GLY A 391 -23.32 -24.93 22.19
C GLY A 391 -23.98 -25.18 20.86
N THR A 392 -24.14 -26.49 20.55
CA THR A 392 -25.12 -27.14 19.64
C THR A 392 -25.29 -26.52 18.25
#